data_73686b86d1731cf4874ca6603032779c
#
_entry.id   73686b86d1731cf4874ca6603032779c
#
_cell.length_a   1.000
_cell.length_b   1.000
_cell.length_c   1.000
_cell.angle_alpha   90.00
_cell.angle_beta   90.00
_cell.angle_gamma   90.00
#
_symmetry.space_group_name_H-M   'P 1'
#
loop_
_entity.id
_entity.type
_entity.pdbx_description
1 polymer ?
#
loop_
_entity_poly.entity_id
_entity_poly.type
_entity_poly.pdbx_seq_one_letter_code
_entity_poly.pdbx_strand_id
1 'polypeptide(L)' 'MSDLNDTILAAHARDDRRALVSLYTQAADQTNDINTVCFFLTYAYIYALELGHPDADALYARLDAHRRV' A
#
# COMPACT_ATOMS: atom_id res chain seq x y z
N MET A 1 -15.38 14.51 -8.34
CA MET A 1 -13.94 14.26 -8.25
C MET A 1 -13.70 13.04 -7.36
N SER A 2 -13.09 12.00 -7.89
CA SER A 2 -12.81 10.83 -7.08
C SER A 2 -11.58 11.08 -6.23
N ASP A 3 -11.65 10.67 -4.99
CA ASP A 3 -10.49 10.74 -4.11
C ASP A 3 -9.76 9.40 -4.13
N LEU A 4 -8.64 9.33 -3.43
CA LEU A 4 -7.83 8.12 -3.39
C LEU A 4 -8.61 6.94 -2.82
N ASN A 5 -9.47 7.19 -1.83
CA ASN A 5 -10.28 6.14 -1.24
C ASN A 5 -11.24 5.49 -2.27
N ASP A 6 -11.89 6.31 -3.09
CA ASP A 6 -12.76 5.81 -4.15
C ASP A 6 -11.98 4.97 -5.16
N THR A 7 -10.76 5.41 -5.50
CA THR A 7 -9.90 4.69 -6.42
C THR A 7 -9.48 3.33 -5.86
N ILE A 8 -9.16 3.28 -4.57
CA ILE A 8 -8.82 2.03 -3.88
C ILE A 8 -10.02 1.07 -3.90
N LEU A 9 -11.21 1.59 -3.57
CA LEU A 9 -12.42 0.77 -3.58
C LEU A 9 -12.71 0.20 -4.97
N ALA A 10 -12.51 1.00 -6.02
CA ALA A 10 -12.70 0.54 -7.39
C ALA A 10 -11.69 -0.56 -7.76
N ALA A 11 -10.44 -0.43 -7.31
CA ALA A 11 -9.42 -1.44 -7.56
C ALA A 11 -9.77 -2.75 -6.84
N HIS A 12 -10.29 -2.69 -5.61
CA HIS A 12 -10.77 -3.87 -4.91
C HIS A 12 -11.91 -4.54 -5.66
N ALA A 13 -12.83 -3.74 -6.18
CA ALA A 13 -13.98 -4.29 -6.93
C ALA A 13 -13.53 -5.04 -8.18
N ARG A 14 -12.42 -4.62 -8.80
CA ARG A 14 -11.85 -5.27 -9.98
C ARG A 14 -10.85 -6.38 -9.62
N ASP A 15 -10.56 -6.56 -8.34
CA ASP A 15 -9.47 -7.43 -7.88
C ASP A 15 -8.14 -7.08 -8.57
N ASP A 16 -7.87 -5.79 -8.69
CA ASP A 16 -6.67 -5.28 -9.36
C ASP A 16 -5.57 -5.07 -8.33
N ARG A 17 -4.88 -6.16 -7.99
CA ARG A 17 -3.88 -6.17 -6.94
C ARG A 17 -2.67 -5.32 -7.28
N ARG A 18 -2.29 -5.28 -8.56
CA ARG A 18 -1.15 -4.46 -8.99
C ARG A 18 -1.43 -2.99 -8.75
N ALA A 19 -2.65 -2.53 -9.07
CA ALA A 19 -3.04 -1.16 -8.78
C ALA A 19 -3.07 -0.90 -7.28
N LEU A 20 -3.49 -1.89 -6.48
CA LEU A 20 -3.57 -1.73 -5.03
C LEU A 20 -2.20 -1.53 -4.39
N VAL A 21 -1.14 -2.15 -4.91
CA VAL A 21 0.23 -1.89 -4.42
C VAL A 21 0.54 -0.40 -4.52
N SER A 22 0.33 0.20 -5.69
CA SER A 22 0.60 1.62 -5.91
C SER A 22 -0.33 2.52 -5.11
N LEU A 23 -1.61 2.17 -5.07
CA LEU A 23 -2.63 3.00 -4.42
C LEU A 23 -2.43 3.04 -2.90
N TYR A 24 -2.15 1.91 -2.27
CA TYR A 24 -1.86 1.89 -0.84
C TYR A 24 -0.56 2.60 -0.50
N THR A 25 0.44 2.51 -1.38
CA THR A 25 1.69 3.26 -1.20
C THR A 25 1.41 4.77 -1.25
N GLN A 26 0.59 5.22 -2.20
CA GLN A 26 0.19 6.63 -2.27
C GLN A 26 -0.56 7.06 -1.03
N ALA A 27 -1.46 6.22 -0.53
CA ALA A 27 -2.22 6.52 0.68
C ALA A 27 -1.28 6.69 1.88
N ALA A 28 -0.27 5.84 1.99
CA ALA A 28 0.73 5.96 3.04
C ALA A 28 1.49 7.27 2.95
N ASP A 29 1.81 7.69 1.72
CA ASP A 29 2.57 8.92 1.51
C ASP A 29 1.76 10.18 1.79
N GLN A 30 0.43 10.08 1.81
CA GLN A 30 -0.46 11.23 2.02
C GLN A 30 -0.85 11.44 3.47
N THR A 31 -0.45 10.58 4.39
CA THR A 31 -0.79 10.72 5.79
C THR A 31 0.46 10.97 6.62
N ASN A 32 0.29 11.72 7.73
CA ASN A 32 1.36 11.98 8.69
C ASN A 32 1.27 11.10 9.92
N ASP A 33 0.20 10.33 10.07
CA ASP A 33 0.02 9.46 11.22
C ASP A 33 0.77 8.16 10.99
N ILE A 34 1.77 7.90 11.82
CA ILE A 34 2.67 6.76 11.72
C ILE A 34 1.91 5.42 11.71
N ASN A 35 0.89 5.29 12.54
CA ASN A 35 0.10 4.06 12.59
C ASN A 35 -0.66 3.84 11.30
N THR A 36 -1.21 4.90 10.73
CA THR A 36 -1.93 4.84 9.46
C THR A 36 -0.97 4.56 8.31
N VAL A 37 0.21 5.19 8.30
CA VAL A 37 1.24 4.91 7.31
C VAL A 37 1.58 3.42 7.30
N CYS A 38 1.85 2.86 8.46
CA CYS A 38 2.22 1.44 8.57
C CYS A 38 1.07 0.52 8.17
N PHE A 39 -0.17 0.90 8.47
CA PHE A 39 -1.36 0.17 8.05
C PHE A 39 -1.40 0.06 6.52
N PHE A 40 -1.27 1.18 5.82
CA PHE A 40 -1.31 1.19 4.37
C PHE A 40 -0.11 0.47 3.75
N LEU A 41 1.09 0.66 4.31
CA LEU A 41 2.29 -0.01 3.81
C LEU A 41 2.18 -1.53 3.96
N THR A 42 1.56 -2.00 5.04
CA THR A 42 1.37 -3.43 5.27
C THR A 42 0.50 -4.04 4.16
N TYR A 43 -0.59 -3.37 3.80
CA TYR A 43 -1.45 -3.85 2.72
C TYR A 43 -0.73 -3.84 1.38
N ALA A 44 -0.01 -2.75 1.08
CA ALA A 44 0.76 -2.68 -0.16
C ALA A 44 1.79 -3.81 -0.23
N TYR A 45 2.47 -4.08 0.88
CA TYR A 45 3.47 -5.14 0.95
C TYR A 45 2.86 -6.52 0.73
N ILE A 46 1.71 -6.80 1.35
CA ILE A 46 1.03 -8.09 1.18
C ILE A 46 0.69 -8.32 -0.29
N TYR A 47 0.10 -7.33 -0.95
CA TYR A 47 -0.25 -7.44 -2.36
C TYR A 47 1.00 -7.58 -3.23
N ALA A 48 2.06 -6.86 -2.90
CA ALA A 48 3.32 -6.94 -3.64
C ALA A 48 3.92 -8.35 -3.53
N LEU A 49 3.87 -8.96 -2.35
CA LEU A 49 4.35 -10.33 -2.16
C LEU A 49 3.54 -11.33 -2.99
N GLU A 50 2.21 -11.18 -2.99
CA GLU A 50 1.34 -12.09 -3.73
C GLU A 50 1.61 -12.07 -5.23
N LEU A 51 2.01 -10.91 -5.74
CA LEU A 51 2.26 -10.72 -7.17
C LEU A 51 3.72 -10.94 -7.57
N GLY A 52 4.62 -11.10 -6.60
CA GLY A 52 6.05 -11.06 -6.89
C GLY A 52 6.47 -9.70 -7.42
N HIS A 53 5.83 -8.63 -6.93
CA HIS A 53 6.03 -7.28 -7.41
C HIS A 53 7.42 -6.77 -6.98
N PRO A 54 8.14 -6.06 -7.86
CA PRO A 54 9.49 -5.57 -7.52
C PRO A 54 9.53 -4.60 -6.36
N ASP A 55 8.41 -3.94 -6.03
CA ASP A 55 8.36 -2.98 -4.92
C ASP A 55 8.30 -3.65 -3.55
N ALA A 56 8.18 -4.97 -3.47
CA ALA A 56 8.08 -5.67 -2.18
C ALA A 56 9.27 -5.36 -1.27
N ASP A 57 10.49 -5.38 -1.82
CA ASP A 57 11.68 -5.10 -1.01
C ASP A 57 11.70 -3.67 -0.48
N ALA A 58 11.29 -2.70 -1.31
CA ALA A 58 11.24 -1.30 -0.89
C ALA A 58 10.17 -1.10 0.19
N LEU A 59 9.03 -1.76 0.06
CA LEU A 59 7.96 -1.67 1.05
C LEU A 59 8.37 -2.31 2.37
N TYR A 60 9.07 -3.45 2.30
CA TYR A 60 9.62 -4.09 3.49
C TYR A 60 10.58 -3.13 4.21
N ALA A 61 11.48 -2.49 3.46
CA ALA A 61 12.44 -1.56 4.03
C ALA A 61 11.76 -0.38 4.73
N ARG A 62 10.67 0.13 4.15
CA ARG A 62 9.92 1.22 4.77
C ARG A 62 9.25 0.79 6.08
N LEU A 63 8.67 -0.42 6.10
CA LEU A 63 8.06 -0.97 7.32
C LEU A 63 9.12 -1.25 8.38
N ASP A 64 10.27 -1.78 7.98
CA ASP A 64 11.37 -2.06 8.90
C ASP A 64 11.88 -0.77 9.54
N ALA A 65 11.92 0.33 8.78
CA ALA A 65 12.34 1.62 9.30
C ALA A 65 11.44 2.09 10.44
N HIS A 66 10.17 1.68 10.43
CA HIS A 66 9.22 1.98 11.50
C HIS A 66 9.10 0.83 12.51
N ARG A 67 9.88 -0.22 12.34
CA ARG A 67 9.90 -1.41 13.19
C ARG A 67 8.56 -2.11 13.27
N ARG A 68 7.89 -2.24 12.13
CA ARG A 68 6.57 -2.84 12.02
C ARG A 68 6.57 -4.18 11.27
N VAL A 69 7.74 -4.74 11.03
CA VAL A 69 7.86 -6.06 10.41
C VAL A 69 8.40 -7.07 11.39
#